data_7920459caf2884768d078cfa512969cc
#
_entry.id   7920459caf2884768d078cfa512969cc
#
_cell.length_a   1.000
_cell.length_b   1.000
_cell.length_c   1.000
_cell.angle_alpha   90.00
_cell.angle_beta   90.00
_cell.angle_gamma   90.00
#
_symmetry.space_group_name_H-M   'P 1'
#
loop_
_entity.id
_entity.type
_entity.pdbx_description
1 polymer ?
#
loop_
_entity_poly.entity_id
_entity_poly.type
_entity_poly.pdbx_seq_one_letter_code
_entity_poly.pdbx_strand_id
1 'polypeptide(L)'
;DTSAMMHHHAEPGPDKIPVHIDSSLEAIIPGFLANRQRDLTTIESCLKQGDLNTIRMLGHRMKGDGGGYGFDQISVIGDQLERAAMAHNLSALHDHLKGLKDFLSRVEIVYVH
;
A
#
# COMPACT_ATOMS: atom_id res chain seq x y z
N ASP A 1 31.60 1.72 16.38
CA ASP A 1 31.23 1.60 16.18
C ASP A 1 30.82 1.47 16.07
N THR A 2 30.86 1.63 16.12
CA THR A 2 30.38 1.58 15.84
C THR A 2 29.72 1.35 15.77
N SER A 3 29.71 1.47 15.74
CA SER A 3 28.96 1.33 15.47
C SER A 3 28.40 1.21 15.33
N ALA A 4 28.43 1.44 15.28
CA ALA A 4 27.81 1.41 14.85
C ALA A 4 27.22 1.11 14.77
N MET A 5 27.22 1.18 14.70
CA MET A 5 26.60 0.98 14.42
C MET A 5 25.90 0.64 14.54
N MET A 6 25.86 0.76 14.59
CA MET A 6 25.21 0.62 14.51
C MET A 6 24.54 0.45 14.59
N HIS A 7 24.43 0.50 14.37
CA HIS A 7 23.75 0.53 14.19
C HIS A 7 23.12 0.49 14.08
N HIS A 8 22.95 0.47 13.78
CA HIS A 8 22.32 0.67 13.48
C HIS A 8 21.52 0.49 13.48
N HIS A 9 21.23 0.48 13.06
CA HIS A 9 20.59 0.58 13.28
C HIS A 9 19.68 0.62 13.08
N ALA A 10 19.58 0.21 12.85
CA ALA A 10 18.47 0.62 12.24
C ALA A 10 17.75 1.80 12.79
N GLU A 11 17.66 2.81 12.23
CA GLU A 11 17.01 3.84 12.58
C GLU A 11 15.63 3.80 12.25
N PRO A 12 14.82 3.60 13.05
CA PRO A 12 13.45 3.28 12.88
C PRO A 12 12.57 4.41 12.48
N GLY A 13 12.62 5.49 13.14
CA GLY A 13 11.69 6.56 12.96
C GLY A 13 11.49 7.02 11.53
N PRO A 14 12.55 7.41 10.82
CA PRO A 14 12.37 7.96 9.48
C PRO A 14 11.90 6.96 8.46
N ASP A 15 12.03 5.69 8.75
CA ASP A 15 11.66 4.63 7.82
C ASP A 15 10.23 4.17 7.99
N LYS A 16 9.53 4.63 9.01
CA LYS A 16 8.17 4.20 9.29
C LYS A 16 7.15 5.25 8.84
N ILE A 17 5.99 4.77 8.41
CA ILE A 17 4.88 5.64 8.04
C ILE A 17 3.77 5.38 9.06
N PRO A 18 3.60 6.25 10.07
CA PRO A 18 2.58 6.01 11.07
C PRO A 18 1.18 6.31 10.53
N VAL A 19 0.24 5.41 10.80
CA VAL A 19 -1.15 5.60 10.44
C VAL A 19 -1.97 5.41 11.71
N HIS A 20 -2.74 6.43 12.07
CA HIS A 20 -3.56 6.40 13.27
C HIS A 20 -4.93 5.82 12.94
N ILE A 21 -5.25 4.69 13.55
CA ILE A 21 -6.48 3.95 13.29
C ILE A 21 -7.30 3.87 14.57
N ASP A 22 -8.61 4.07 14.44
CA ASP A 22 -9.51 3.91 15.58
C ASP A 22 -9.36 2.49 16.13
N SER A 23 -9.19 2.38 17.46
CA SER A 23 -8.98 1.08 18.10
C SER A 23 -10.14 0.11 17.88
N SER A 24 -11.33 0.61 17.56
CA SER A 24 -12.47 -0.26 17.26
C SER A 24 -12.24 -1.13 16.03
N LEU A 25 -11.28 -0.76 15.18
CA LEU A 25 -10.96 -1.52 13.96
C LEU A 25 -9.80 -2.47 14.16
N GLU A 26 -9.23 -2.54 15.35
CA GLU A 26 -8.00 -3.32 15.60
C GLU A 26 -8.11 -4.77 15.13
N ALA A 27 -9.26 -5.39 15.35
CA ALA A 27 -9.44 -6.81 15.00
C ALA A 27 -9.40 -7.08 13.50
N ILE A 28 -9.75 -6.08 12.68
CA ILE A 28 -9.85 -6.30 11.23
C ILE A 28 -8.68 -5.74 10.42
N ILE A 29 -7.86 -4.90 11.02
CA ILE A 29 -6.75 -4.26 10.29
C ILE A 29 -5.70 -5.28 9.78
N PRO A 30 -5.25 -6.27 10.56
CA PRO A 30 -4.29 -7.23 10.02
C PRO A 30 -4.77 -7.94 8.76
N GLY A 31 -6.05 -8.33 8.73
CA GLY A 31 -6.64 -8.96 7.54
C GLY A 31 -6.71 -8.00 6.37
N PHE A 32 -7.05 -6.73 6.64
CA PHE A 32 -7.08 -5.70 5.62
C PHE A 32 -5.70 -5.55 4.96
N LEU A 33 -4.65 -5.46 5.77
CA LEU A 33 -3.29 -5.31 5.24
C LEU A 33 -2.83 -6.56 4.48
N ALA A 34 -3.19 -7.74 4.97
CA ALA A 34 -2.88 -9.00 4.28
C ALA A 34 -3.54 -9.03 2.90
N ASN A 35 -4.78 -8.53 2.79
CA ASN A 35 -5.46 -8.44 1.51
C ASN A 35 -4.77 -7.47 0.55
N ARG A 36 -4.21 -6.39 1.08
CA ARG A 36 -3.46 -5.44 0.24
C ARG A 36 -2.18 -6.06 -0.27
N GLN A 37 -1.53 -6.92 0.53
CA GLN A 37 -0.35 -7.66 0.06
C GLN A 37 -0.72 -8.61 -1.09
N ARG A 38 -1.89 -9.26 -0.99
CA ARG A 38 -2.36 -10.11 -2.08
C ARG A 38 -2.65 -9.30 -3.33
N ASP A 39 -3.25 -8.11 -3.19
CA ASP A 39 -3.51 -7.22 -4.32
C ASP A 39 -2.21 -6.84 -5.01
N LEU A 40 -1.16 -6.55 -4.22
CA LEU A 40 0.15 -6.23 -4.77
C LEU A 40 0.66 -7.36 -5.67
N THR A 41 0.60 -8.59 -5.18
CA THR A 41 1.04 -9.76 -5.94
C THR A 41 0.19 -9.97 -7.20
N THR A 42 -1.11 -9.79 -7.07
CA THR A 42 -2.02 -9.95 -8.21
C THR A 42 -1.75 -8.91 -9.27
N ILE A 43 -1.53 -7.65 -8.87
CA ILE A 43 -1.24 -6.58 -9.83
C ILE A 43 0.09 -6.84 -10.55
N GLU A 44 1.10 -7.31 -9.81
CA GLU A 44 2.38 -7.68 -10.44
C GLU A 44 2.18 -8.72 -11.53
N SER A 45 1.38 -9.73 -11.25
CA SER A 45 1.06 -10.77 -12.23
C SER A 45 0.28 -10.21 -13.42
N CYS A 46 -0.70 -9.36 -13.14
CA CYS A 46 -1.51 -8.75 -14.20
C CYS A 46 -0.68 -7.87 -15.12
N LEU A 47 0.31 -7.15 -14.57
CA LEU A 47 1.20 -6.34 -15.40
C LEU A 47 1.99 -7.22 -16.37
N LYS A 48 2.47 -8.37 -15.93
CA LYS A 48 3.20 -9.28 -16.78
C LYS A 48 2.32 -9.85 -17.90
N GLN A 49 1.03 -10.03 -17.61
CA GLN A 49 0.09 -10.61 -18.56
C GLN A 49 -0.60 -9.56 -19.43
N GLY A 50 -0.41 -8.29 -19.12
CA GLY A 50 -1.09 -7.22 -19.84
C GLY A 50 -2.56 -7.07 -19.46
N ASP A 51 -2.97 -7.61 -18.32
CA ASP A 51 -4.36 -7.56 -17.87
C ASP A 51 -4.65 -6.26 -17.11
N LEU A 52 -4.80 -5.18 -17.84
CA LEU A 52 -5.02 -3.87 -17.24
C LEU A 52 -6.43 -3.70 -16.67
N ASN A 53 -7.38 -4.48 -17.17
CA ASN A 53 -8.75 -4.39 -16.68
C ASN A 53 -8.84 -4.86 -15.22
N THR A 54 -8.15 -5.94 -14.88
CA THR A 54 -8.11 -6.42 -13.49
C THR A 54 -7.42 -5.41 -12.59
N ILE A 55 -6.34 -4.78 -13.07
CA ILE A 55 -5.65 -3.74 -12.30
C ILE A 55 -6.58 -2.57 -12.04
N ARG A 56 -7.35 -2.16 -13.05
CA ARG A 56 -8.31 -1.06 -12.90
C ARG A 56 -9.34 -1.39 -11.81
N MET A 57 -9.85 -2.62 -11.84
CA MET A 57 -10.86 -3.05 -10.86
C MET A 57 -10.29 -3.09 -9.44
N LEU A 58 -9.07 -3.61 -9.29
CA LEU A 58 -8.42 -3.67 -7.99
C LEU A 58 -8.11 -2.27 -7.46
N GLY A 59 -7.66 -1.37 -8.35
CA GLY A 59 -7.40 0.01 -7.97
C GLY A 59 -8.65 0.70 -7.48
N HIS A 60 -9.76 0.50 -8.20
CA HIS A 60 -11.04 1.09 -7.81
C HIS A 60 -11.49 0.60 -6.43
N ARG A 61 -11.38 -0.70 -6.19
CA ARG A 61 -11.76 -1.28 -4.90
C ARG A 61 -10.85 -0.78 -3.78
N MET A 62 -9.55 -0.73 -4.04
CA MET A 62 -8.56 -0.26 -3.08
C MET A 62 -8.82 1.20 -2.69
N LYS A 63 -9.20 2.01 -3.67
CA LYS A 63 -9.55 3.41 -3.43
C LYS A 63 -10.69 3.53 -2.42
N GLY A 64 -11.74 2.73 -2.59
CA GLY A 64 -12.88 2.76 -1.67
C GLY A 64 -12.52 2.20 -0.30
N ASP A 65 -11.87 1.05 -0.27
CA ASP A 65 -11.56 0.37 0.98
C ASP A 65 -10.56 1.15 1.83
N GLY A 66 -9.55 1.76 1.18
CA GLY A 66 -8.53 2.51 1.91
C GLY A 66 -9.15 3.61 2.76
N GLY A 67 -10.02 4.41 2.16
CA GLY A 67 -10.69 5.48 2.88
C GLY A 67 -11.58 4.96 4.00
N GLY A 68 -12.28 3.85 3.75
CA GLY A 68 -13.18 3.26 4.74
C GLY A 68 -12.49 2.75 5.99
N TYR A 69 -11.24 2.33 5.87
CA TYR A 69 -10.48 1.81 7.01
C TYR A 69 -9.46 2.81 7.57
N GLY A 70 -9.45 4.04 7.05
CA GLY A 70 -8.55 5.06 7.58
C GLY A 70 -7.17 5.11 6.92
N PHE A 71 -6.98 4.41 5.81
CA PHE A 71 -5.72 4.40 5.08
C PHE A 71 -5.80 5.30 3.85
N ASP A 72 -5.77 6.60 4.07
CA ASP A 72 -5.91 7.57 2.98
C ASP A 72 -4.88 7.36 1.88
N GLN A 73 -3.66 6.97 2.25
CA GLN A 73 -2.62 6.76 1.27
C GLN A 73 -2.90 5.56 0.37
N ILE A 74 -3.50 4.52 0.92
CA ILE A 74 -3.94 3.37 0.11
C ILE A 74 -5.03 3.79 -0.86
N SER A 75 -5.95 4.65 -0.40
CA SER A 75 -7.00 5.18 -1.26
C SER A 75 -6.42 5.98 -2.43
N VAL A 76 -5.41 6.82 -2.16
CA VAL A 76 -4.73 7.60 -3.20
C VAL A 76 -4.04 6.68 -4.20
N ILE A 77 -3.31 5.68 -3.71
CA ILE A 77 -2.62 4.74 -4.59
C ILE A 77 -3.62 3.95 -5.45
N GLY A 78 -4.74 3.54 -4.85
CA GLY A 78 -5.78 2.84 -5.59
C GLY A 78 -6.33 3.69 -6.72
N ASP A 79 -6.59 4.97 -6.47
CA ASP A 79 -7.06 5.89 -7.49
C ASP A 79 -6.01 6.05 -8.61
N GLN A 80 -4.75 6.17 -8.24
CA GLN A 80 -3.67 6.29 -9.21
C GLN A 80 -3.53 5.04 -10.09
N LEU A 81 -3.66 3.86 -9.49
CA LEU A 81 -3.61 2.60 -10.24
C LEU A 81 -4.80 2.51 -11.21
N GLU A 82 -5.99 2.87 -10.74
CA GLU A 82 -7.17 2.85 -11.59
C GLU A 82 -7.00 3.75 -12.80
N ARG A 83 -6.56 4.99 -12.57
CA ARG A 83 -6.39 5.97 -13.64
C ARG A 83 -5.31 5.55 -14.63
N ALA A 84 -4.19 5.05 -14.12
CA ALA A 84 -3.09 4.62 -14.98
C ALA A 84 -3.50 3.43 -15.84
N ALA A 85 -4.28 2.49 -15.28
CA ALA A 85 -4.77 1.35 -16.03
C ALA A 85 -5.73 1.80 -17.13
N MET A 86 -6.62 2.74 -16.82
CA MET A 86 -7.55 3.29 -17.82
C MET A 86 -6.80 4.00 -18.96
N ALA A 87 -5.69 4.64 -18.64
CA ALA A 87 -4.89 5.34 -19.64
C ALA A 87 -3.87 4.45 -20.33
N HIS A 88 -3.82 3.17 -19.98
CA HIS A 88 -2.83 2.22 -20.50
C HIS A 88 -1.40 2.71 -20.32
N ASN A 89 -1.16 3.40 -19.21
CA ASN A 89 0.15 3.97 -18.89
C ASN A 89 0.97 3.01 -18.05
N LEU A 90 1.72 2.13 -18.69
CA LEU A 90 2.49 1.08 -18.01
C LEU A 90 3.57 1.64 -17.09
N SER A 91 4.23 2.72 -17.50
CA SER A 91 5.25 3.35 -16.66
C SER A 91 4.65 3.84 -15.33
N ALA A 92 3.50 4.52 -15.41
CA ALA A 92 2.81 4.99 -14.22
C ALA A 92 2.35 3.83 -13.34
N LEU A 93 1.87 2.73 -13.97
CA LEU A 93 1.46 1.55 -13.19
C LEU A 93 2.61 0.97 -12.40
N HIS A 94 3.80 0.86 -13.03
CA HIS A 94 4.98 0.37 -12.32
C HIS A 94 5.35 1.30 -11.16
N ASP A 95 5.28 2.61 -11.35
CA ASP A 95 5.61 3.57 -10.32
C ASP A 95 4.63 3.49 -9.14
N HIS A 96 3.34 3.38 -9.44
CA HIS A 96 2.33 3.32 -8.38
C HIS A 96 2.37 1.99 -7.64
N LEU A 97 2.68 0.91 -8.34
CA LEU A 97 2.85 -0.39 -7.71
C LEU A 97 4.03 -0.37 -6.75
N LYS A 98 5.13 0.28 -7.15
CA LYS A 98 6.29 0.45 -6.30
C LYS A 98 5.92 1.26 -5.06
N GLY A 99 5.10 2.30 -5.23
CA GLY A 99 4.61 3.10 -4.11
C GLY A 99 3.79 2.28 -3.13
N LEU A 100 2.93 1.39 -3.62
CA LEU A 100 2.15 0.51 -2.77
C LEU A 100 3.05 -0.44 -1.99
N LYS A 101 4.02 -1.03 -2.67
CA LYS A 101 4.97 -1.95 -2.04
C LYS A 101 5.75 -1.24 -0.94
N ASP A 102 6.22 -0.02 -1.22
CA ASP A 102 6.96 0.77 -0.25
C ASP A 102 6.09 1.10 0.96
N PHE A 103 4.85 1.56 0.72
CA PHE A 103 3.94 1.90 1.82
C PHE A 103 3.69 0.69 2.71
N LEU A 104 3.37 -0.46 2.12
CA LEU A 104 3.06 -1.67 2.90
C LEU A 104 4.26 -2.17 3.70
N SER A 105 5.48 -1.91 3.22
CA SER A 105 6.69 -2.33 3.94
C SER A 105 7.04 -1.39 5.09
N ARG A 106 6.52 -0.16 5.08
CA ARG A 106 6.90 0.87 6.06
C ARG A 106 5.77 1.29 6.98
N VAL A 107 4.53 0.87 6.71
CA VAL A 107 3.39 1.31 7.51
C VAL A 107 3.50 0.80 8.95
N GLU A 108 3.21 1.69 9.89
CA GLU A 108 3.18 1.37 11.30
C GLU A 108 1.82 1.80 11.84
N ILE A 109 1.07 0.86 12.40
CA ILE A 109 -0.28 1.14 12.87
C ILE A 109 -0.23 1.65 14.30
N VAL A 110 -0.85 2.79 14.53
CA VAL A 110 -1.00 3.38 15.87
C VAL A 110 -2.49 3.42 16.17
N TYR A 111 -2.93 2.60 17.11
CA TYR A 111 -4.35 2.58 17.47
C TYR A 111 -4.66 3.70 18.44
N VAL A 112 -5.75 4.42 18.18
CA VAL A 112 -6.17 5.54 19.01
C VAL A 112 -7.59 5.28 19.50
N HIS A 113 -7.91 5.82 20.67
CA HIS A 113 -9.20 5.59 21.33
C HIS A 113 -10.12 6.77 21.22
#